data_c5c5ed183d2d8b64d78cbddb17645f51
#
_entry.id   c5c5ed183d2d8b64d78cbddb17645f51
#
_cell.length_a   1.000
_cell.length_b   1.000
_cell.length_c   1.000
_cell.angle_alpha   90.00
_cell.angle_beta   90.00
_cell.angle_gamma   90.00
#
_symmetry.space_group_name_H-M   'P 1'
#
loop_
_entity.id
_entity.type
_entity.pdbx_description
1 polymer ?
#
loop_
_entity_poly.entity_id
_entity_poly.type
_entity_poly.pdbx_seq_one_letter_code
_entity_poly.pdbx_strand_id
1 'polypeptide(L)'
;AMNSLELLLVQEIFMSETAKLATVVLPGTTFLEKDGTFTNTERRIQRVNRAVPPLPGTKPDGVIVTEMMQKLGFNQATYDADQVLAEIADVVPFFKGVTRERLGKLGLQWPVQEDGTDTQILHKETFKLGKGRLKNFDFKESTEIETNQKDYPLILTTSRVLQHYNAATMTRRTNNINIVSEDLLLVHPKD
;
A
#
# COMPACT_ATOMS: atom_id res chain seq x y z
N ALA A 1 -9.01 -18.22 -13.58
CA ALA A 1 -9.75 -17.63 -12.46
C ALA A 1 -10.37 -16.29 -12.86
N MET A 2 -9.61 -15.27 -13.33
CA MET A 2 -10.19 -13.94 -13.66
C MET A 2 -11.24 -14.00 -14.78
N ASN A 3 -11.01 -14.79 -15.81
CA ASN A 3 -11.96 -14.94 -16.93
C ASN A 3 -13.27 -15.65 -16.57
N SER A 4 -13.40 -16.22 -15.38
CA SER A 4 -14.63 -16.88 -14.91
C SER A 4 -15.44 -16.00 -13.95
N LEU A 5 -15.05 -14.74 -13.75
CA LEU A 5 -15.81 -13.78 -12.96
C LEU A 5 -16.94 -13.19 -13.79
N GLU A 6 -18.12 -13.08 -13.22
CA GLU A 6 -19.26 -12.39 -13.86
C GLU A 6 -19.00 -10.89 -14.00
N LEU A 7 -18.30 -10.30 -13.03
CA LEU A 7 -17.90 -8.89 -13.03
C LEU A 7 -16.46 -8.78 -12.49
N LEU A 8 -15.58 -8.25 -13.29
CA LEU A 8 -14.25 -7.82 -12.89
C LEU A 8 -14.14 -6.31 -13.07
N LEU A 9 -14.10 -5.58 -11.98
CA LEU A 9 -13.89 -4.14 -11.97
C LEU A 9 -12.44 -3.87 -11.56
N VAL A 10 -11.72 -3.09 -12.37
CA VAL A 10 -10.32 -2.74 -12.12
C VAL A 10 -10.16 -1.24 -12.09
N GLN A 11 -9.62 -0.72 -11.00
CA GLN A 11 -9.21 0.68 -10.86
C GLN A 11 -7.70 0.75 -11.07
N GLU A 12 -7.26 1.48 -12.08
CA GLU A 12 -5.86 1.49 -12.48
C GLU A 12 -5.52 2.81 -13.19
N ILE A 13 -4.24 3.19 -13.16
CA ILE A 13 -3.71 4.36 -13.90
C ILE A 13 -3.14 3.98 -15.27
N PHE A 14 -2.88 2.70 -15.50
CA PHE A 14 -2.40 2.16 -16.77
C PHE A 14 -3.25 0.98 -17.22
N MET A 15 -3.33 0.75 -18.52
CA MET A 15 -3.92 -0.47 -19.05
C MET A 15 -2.98 -1.66 -18.81
N SER A 16 -3.05 -2.20 -17.57
CA SER A 16 -2.30 -3.40 -17.16
C SER A 16 -2.91 -4.67 -17.78
N GLU A 17 -2.19 -5.79 -17.69
CA GLU A 17 -2.72 -7.07 -18.16
C GLU A 17 -4.01 -7.47 -17.43
N THR A 18 -4.11 -7.16 -16.14
CA THR A 18 -5.35 -7.34 -15.38
C THR A 18 -6.47 -6.45 -15.90
N ALA A 19 -6.17 -5.18 -16.17
CA ALA A 19 -7.16 -4.23 -16.69
C ALA A 19 -7.69 -4.63 -18.08
N LYS A 20 -6.89 -5.29 -18.91
CA LYS A 20 -7.32 -5.82 -20.21
C LYS A 20 -8.38 -6.93 -20.10
N LEU A 21 -8.42 -7.63 -18.95
CA LEU A 21 -9.39 -8.68 -18.67
C LEU A 21 -10.64 -8.15 -17.97
N ALA A 22 -10.64 -6.88 -17.57
CA ALA A 22 -11.71 -6.31 -16.76
C ALA A 22 -13.00 -6.12 -17.57
N THR A 23 -14.14 -6.35 -16.92
CA THR A 23 -15.47 -5.98 -17.43
C THR A 23 -15.62 -4.46 -17.45
N VAL A 24 -15.07 -3.77 -16.43
CA VAL A 24 -15.08 -2.31 -16.30
C VAL A 24 -13.72 -1.84 -15.78
N VAL A 25 -13.14 -0.85 -16.45
CA VAL A 25 -11.94 -0.15 -15.97
C VAL A 25 -12.33 1.24 -15.51
N LEU A 26 -11.93 1.59 -14.29
CA LEU A 26 -12.11 2.92 -13.70
C LEU A 26 -10.75 3.64 -13.69
N PRO A 27 -10.58 4.68 -14.51
CA PRO A 27 -9.32 5.39 -14.59
C PRO A 27 -9.04 6.18 -13.31
N GLY A 28 -8.00 5.77 -12.58
CA GLY A 28 -7.50 6.45 -11.39
C GLY A 28 -6.54 7.59 -11.71
N THR A 29 -6.17 8.36 -10.69
CA THR A 29 -5.17 9.42 -10.78
C THR A 29 -3.86 9.01 -10.13
N THR A 30 -2.76 9.61 -10.56
CA THR A 30 -1.47 9.50 -9.88
C THR A 30 -1.47 10.29 -8.56
N PHE A 31 -0.43 10.12 -7.75
CA PHE A 31 -0.27 10.89 -6.51
C PHE A 31 -0.03 12.39 -6.75
N LEU A 32 0.43 12.79 -7.94
CA LEU A 32 0.61 14.20 -8.31
C LEU A 32 -0.72 14.91 -8.61
N GLU A 33 -1.78 14.17 -8.84
CA GLU A 33 -3.08 14.65 -9.29
C GLU A 33 -4.15 14.65 -8.19
N LYS A 34 -3.77 14.33 -6.94
CA LYS A 34 -4.71 14.23 -5.80
C LYS A 34 -4.13 14.75 -4.52
N ASP A 35 -5.00 15.11 -3.59
CA ASP A 35 -4.68 15.47 -2.22
C ASP A 35 -4.87 14.27 -1.28
N GLY A 36 -4.14 14.25 -0.16
CA GLY A 36 -4.27 13.23 0.85
C GLY A 36 -3.04 13.11 1.74
N THR A 37 -2.78 11.91 2.24
CA THR A 37 -1.60 11.60 3.05
C THR A 37 -0.96 10.29 2.61
N PHE A 38 0.36 10.21 2.77
CA PHE A 38 1.12 8.95 2.70
C PHE A 38 1.81 8.68 4.02
N THR A 39 1.93 7.41 4.36
CA THR A 39 2.76 6.96 5.48
C THR A 39 3.97 6.24 4.91
N ASN A 40 5.17 6.69 5.26
CA ASN A 40 6.42 6.07 4.81
C ASN A 40 6.87 4.94 5.74
N THR A 41 8.00 4.31 5.42
CA THR A 41 8.59 3.22 6.21
C THR A 41 9.06 3.63 7.60
N GLU A 42 9.29 4.93 7.84
CA GLU A 42 9.57 5.49 9.17
C GLU A 42 8.31 5.68 10.01
N ARG A 43 7.16 5.23 9.57
CA ARG A 43 5.86 5.50 10.20
C ARG A 43 5.44 6.98 10.14
N ARG A 44 6.03 7.76 9.23
CA ARG A 44 5.77 9.18 9.10
C ARG A 44 4.61 9.42 8.16
N ILE A 45 3.55 10.03 8.70
CA ILE A 45 2.37 10.47 7.96
C ILE A 45 2.70 11.84 7.37
N GLN A 46 2.68 11.95 6.06
CA GLN A 46 3.07 13.15 5.32
C GLN A 46 1.93 13.61 4.41
N ARG A 47 1.78 14.90 4.26
CA ARG A 47 0.81 15.49 3.33
C ARG A 47 1.22 15.25 1.90
N VAL A 48 0.25 14.89 1.09
CA VAL A 48 0.31 14.92 -0.36
C VAL A 48 -0.59 16.06 -0.84
N ASN A 49 -0.01 17.00 -1.57
CA ASN A 49 -0.76 18.10 -2.18
C ASN A 49 -0.74 17.91 -3.69
N ARG A 50 -1.89 18.08 -4.30
CA ARG A 50 -2.02 18.03 -5.75
C ARG A 50 -1.10 19.03 -6.42
N ALA A 51 -0.23 18.57 -7.29
CA ALA A 51 0.72 19.37 -8.05
C ALA A 51 0.22 19.73 -9.46
N VAL A 52 -0.59 18.85 -10.06
CA VAL A 52 -1.14 19.03 -11.40
C VAL A 52 -2.63 18.64 -11.41
N PRO A 53 -3.44 19.20 -12.32
CA PRO A 53 -4.82 18.78 -12.45
C PRO A 53 -4.91 17.32 -12.94
N PRO A 54 -5.95 16.58 -12.52
CA PRO A 54 -6.22 15.25 -13.07
C PRO A 54 -6.40 15.27 -14.58
N LEU A 55 -5.96 14.20 -15.24
CA LEU A 55 -6.23 14.02 -16.67
C LEU A 55 -7.74 13.92 -16.90
N PRO A 56 -8.27 14.47 -18.02
CA PRO A 56 -9.67 14.34 -18.36
C PRO A 56 -10.15 12.89 -18.35
N GLY A 57 -11.28 12.64 -17.68
CA GLY A 57 -11.84 11.29 -17.55
C GLY A 57 -11.29 10.44 -16.41
N THR A 58 -10.29 10.92 -15.66
CA THR A 58 -9.77 10.24 -14.47
C THR A 58 -10.33 10.84 -13.19
N LYS A 59 -10.35 10.06 -12.11
CA LYS A 59 -10.77 10.50 -10.78
C LYS A 59 -9.82 9.98 -9.69
N PRO A 60 -9.63 10.74 -8.61
CA PRO A 60 -8.94 10.23 -7.41
C PRO A 60 -9.63 8.98 -6.85
N ASP A 61 -8.83 8.04 -6.33
CA ASP A 61 -9.32 6.75 -5.82
C ASP A 61 -10.45 6.90 -4.80
N GLY A 62 -10.31 7.84 -3.86
CA GLY A 62 -11.33 8.11 -2.85
C GLY A 62 -12.66 8.60 -3.46
N VAL A 63 -12.62 9.41 -4.52
CA VAL A 63 -13.81 9.83 -5.26
C VAL A 63 -14.50 8.64 -5.91
N ILE A 64 -13.72 7.78 -6.59
CA ILE A 64 -14.25 6.56 -7.24
C ILE A 64 -14.96 5.67 -6.21
N VAL A 65 -14.29 5.38 -5.08
CA VAL A 65 -14.85 4.53 -4.03
C VAL A 65 -16.12 5.15 -3.43
N THR A 66 -16.09 6.45 -3.13
CA THR A 66 -17.27 7.16 -2.57
C THR A 66 -18.46 7.15 -3.53
N GLU A 67 -18.24 7.41 -4.81
CA GLU A 67 -19.29 7.35 -5.82
C GLU A 67 -19.87 5.92 -5.97
N MET A 68 -19.03 4.91 -5.87
CA MET A 68 -19.49 3.50 -5.87
C MET A 68 -20.35 3.22 -4.64
N MET A 69 -19.94 3.64 -3.45
CA MET A 69 -20.72 3.49 -2.22
C MET A 69 -22.11 4.14 -2.37
N GLN A 70 -22.15 5.37 -2.87
CA GLN A 70 -23.42 6.09 -3.12
C GLN A 70 -24.33 5.33 -4.10
N LYS A 71 -23.77 4.80 -5.20
CA LYS A 71 -24.52 4.00 -6.18
C LYS A 71 -25.05 2.66 -5.61
N LEU A 72 -24.37 2.12 -4.62
CA LEU A 72 -24.79 0.92 -3.89
C LEU A 72 -25.81 1.23 -2.78
N GLY A 73 -26.23 2.47 -2.63
CA GLY A 73 -27.24 2.90 -1.67
C GLY A 73 -26.71 3.30 -0.28
N PHE A 74 -25.40 3.39 -0.12
CA PHE A 74 -24.82 3.93 1.13
C PHE A 74 -24.95 5.45 1.14
N ASN A 75 -25.40 5.99 2.27
CA ASN A 75 -25.47 7.45 2.48
C ASN A 75 -24.09 8.00 2.82
N GLN A 76 -23.27 8.16 1.80
CA GLN A 76 -21.89 8.65 1.92
C GLN A 76 -21.80 10.09 1.41
N ALA A 77 -21.14 10.97 2.18
CA ALA A 77 -20.85 12.34 1.75
C ALA A 77 -19.87 12.34 0.55
N THR A 78 -19.80 13.46 -0.14
CA THR A 78 -18.76 13.66 -1.17
C THR A 78 -17.37 13.48 -0.56
N TYR A 79 -16.49 12.81 -1.30
CA TYR A 79 -15.12 12.55 -0.84
C TYR A 79 -14.35 13.83 -0.51
N ASP A 80 -13.80 13.87 0.67
CA ASP A 80 -12.88 14.89 1.15
C ASP A 80 -11.74 14.20 1.94
N ALA A 81 -10.50 14.38 1.49
CA ALA A 81 -9.34 13.70 2.08
C ALA A 81 -9.08 14.10 3.54
N ASP A 82 -9.41 15.33 3.91
CA ASP A 82 -9.18 15.83 5.27
C ASP A 82 -10.27 15.30 6.23
N GLN A 83 -11.51 15.16 5.77
CA GLN A 83 -12.58 14.53 6.54
C GLN A 83 -12.27 13.03 6.76
N VAL A 84 -11.78 12.34 5.74
CA VAL A 84 -11.34 10.94 5.87
C VAL A 84 -10.17 10.83 6.86
N LEU A 85 -9.21 11.74 6.82
CA LEU A 85 -8.11 11.77 7.81
C LEU A 85 -8.63 11.98 9.23
N ALA A 86 -9.60 12.87 9.42
CA ALA A 86 -10.22 13.12 10.71
C ALA A 86 -10.96 11.86 11.23
N GLU A 87 -11.72 11.18 10.37
CA GLU A 87 -12.37 9.91 10.71
C GLU A 87 -11.36 8.83 11.09
N ILE A 88 -10.25 8.71 10.36
CA ILE A 88 -9.15 7.80 10.72
C ILE A 88 -8.60 8.14 12.11
N ALA A 89 -8.40 9.43 12.42
CA ALA A 89 -7.91 9.86 13.72
C ALA A 89 -8.88 9.52 14.86
N ASP A 90 -10.17 9.55 14.61
CA ASP A 90 -11.19 9.18 15.59
C ASP A 90 -11.24 7.68 15.88
N VAL A 91 -11.09 6.83 14.85
CA VAL A 91 -11.23 5.38 14.97
C VAL A 91 -9.92 4.63 15.23
N VAL A 92 -8.77 5.24 14.88
CA VAL A 92 -7.46 4.62 15.04
C VAL A 92 -6.67 5.28 16.16
N PRO A 93 -6.49 4.63 17.32
CA PRO A 93 -5.83 5.24 18.48
C PRO A 93 -4.43 5.80 18.22
N PHE A 94 -3.68 5.19 17.29
CA PHE A 94 -2.34 5.67 16.93
C PHE A 94 -2.32 6.95 16.10
N PHE A 95 -3.48 7.37 15.59
CA PHE A 95 -3.65 8.56 14.77
C PHE A 95 -4.37 9.69 15.51
N LYS A 96 -4.73 9.52 16.77
CA LYS A 96 -5.64 10.40 17.51
C LYS A 96 -5.24 11.88 17.49
N GLY A 97 -3.96 12.18 17.48
CA GLY A 97 -3.44 13.56 17.38
C GLY A 97 -3.17 14.05 15.97
N VAL A 98 -3.45 13.24 14.94
CA VAL A 98 -3.14 13.62 13.55
C VAL A 98 -4.23 14.53 13.02
N THR A 99 -3.87 15.75 12.65
CA THR A 99 -4.72 16.66 11.88
C THR A 99 -3.94 17.22 10.70
N ARG A 100 -4.64 17.71 9.69
CA ARG A 100 -4.03 18.29 8.50
C ARG A 100 -3.03 19.41 8.87
N GLU A 101 -3.39 20.26 9.82
CA GLU A 101 -2.58 21.40 10.25
C GLU A 101 -1.30 20.93 10.96
N ARG A 102 -1.44 19.93 11.84
CA ARG A 102 -0.32 19.38 12.62
C ARG A 102 0.70 18.62 11.77
N LEU A 103 0.29 18.06 10.64
CA LEU A 103 1.24 17.42 9.72
C LEU A 103 2.30 18.38 9.19
N GLY A 104 1.99 19.66 9.05
CA GLY A 104 2.96 20.68 8.60
C GLY A 104 3.70 20.28 7.32
N LYS A 105 4.98 20.61 7.24
CA LYS A 105 5.87 20.26 6.11
C LYS A 105 6.57 18.92 6.28
N LEU A 106 6.85 18.51 7.51
CA LEU A 106 7.67 17.33 7.81
C LEU A 106 6.84 16.07 8.07
N GLY A 107 5.55 16.22 8.36
CA GLY A 107 4.70 15.13 8.80
C GLY A 107 4.92 14.74 10.27
N LEU A 108 4.17 13.73 10.73
CA LEU A 108 4.20 13.21 12.10
C LEU A 108 4.45 11.71 12.10
N GLN A 109 5.27 11.22 13.01
CA GLN A 109 5.49 9.78 13.19
C GLN A 109 4.48 9.20 14.18
N TRP A 110 3.67 8.24 13.72
CA TRP A 110 2.71 7.57 14.60
C TRP A 110 3.41 6.57 15.57
N PRO A 111 2.89 6.31 16.76
CA PRO A 111 1.70 6.90 17.41
C PRO A 111 1.81 8.40 17.63
N VAL A 112 0.72 9.12 17.33
CA VAL A 112 0.61 10.55 17.62
C VAL A 112 -0.37 10.75 18.76
N GLN A 113 0.09 11.38 19.83
CA GLN A 113 -0.73 11.65 21.00
C GLN A 113 -1.82 12.69 20.71
N GLU A 114 -2.84 12.76 21.54
CA GLU A 114 -3.97 13.67 21.36
C GLU A 114 -3.55 15.16 21.29
N ASP A 115 -2.48 15.51 22.00
CA ASP A 115 -1.88 16.85 21.96
C ASP A 115 -1.06 17.14 20.68
N GLY A 116 -0.85 16.13 19.83
CA GLY A 116 -0.08 16.20 18.58
C GLY A 116 1.39 15.79 18.73
N THR A 117 1.81 15.39 19.93
CA THR A 117 3.18 14.88 20.11
C THR A 117 3.36 13.56 19.35
N ASP A 118 4.34 13.51 18.47
CA ASP A 118 4.67 12.33 17.67
C ASP A 118 5.68 11.40 18.39
N THR A 119 5.81 10.17 17.90
CA THR A 119 6.66 9.14 18.51
C THR A 119 7.80 8.77 17.57
N GLN A 120 8.97 9.35 17.75
CA GLN A 120 10.14 9.07 16.92
C GLN A 120 10.71 7.67 17.19
N ILE A 121 10.76 7.26 18.45
CA ILE A 121 11.30 5.96 18.88
C ILE A 121 10.20 5.18 19.61
N LEU A 122 9.83 4.02 19.04
CA LEU A 122 8.86 3.12 19.70
C LEU A 122 9.48 2.47 20.94
N HIS A 123 8.65 2.29 21.98
CA HIS A 123 9.03 1.57 23.19
C HIS A 123 10.29 2.11 23.87
N LYS A 124 10.51 3.44 23.82
CA LYS A 124 11.70 4.10 24.39
C LYS A 124 11.83 3.82 25.88
N GLU A 125 10.75 3.94 26.63
CA GLU A 125 10.77 3.77 28.10
C GLU A 125 10.32 2.37 28.52
N THR A 126 9.29 1.83 27.88
CA THR A 126 8.71 0.52 28.23
C THR A 126 7.92 -0.07 27.07
N PHE A 127 7.73 -1.38 27.08
CA PHE A 127 6.79 -2.03 26.18
C PHE A 127 5.37 -1.87 26.68
N LYS A 128 4.39 -1.80 25.79
CA LYS A 128 2.96 -1.65 26.14
C LYS A 128 2.45 -2.74 27.10
N LEU A 129 2.99 -3.95 27.02
CA LEU A 129 2.66 -5.08 27.88
C LEU A 129 3.65 -5.28 29.03
N GLY A 130 4.48 -4.28 29.35
CA GLY A 130 5.54 -4.38 30.34
C GLY A 130 6.82 -5.02 29.77
N LYS A 131 7.47 -5.90 30.50
CA LYS A 131 8.70 -6.58 30.04
C LYS A 131 8.42 -7.46 28.82
N GLY A 132 9.35 -7.49 27.89
CA GLY A 132 9.32 -8.39 26.72
C GLY A 132 9.23 -9.86 27.17
N ARG A 133 8.41 -10.64 26.46
CA ARG A 133 8.32 -12.09 26.68
C ARG A 133 9.27 -12.79 25.74
N LEU A 134 10.31 -13.39 26.30
CA LEU A 134 11.19 -14.26 25.54
C LEU A 134 10.51 -15.61 25.34
N LYS A 135 10.53 -16.11 24.10
CA LYS A 135 10.03 -17.46 23.76
C LYS A 135 11.15 -18.21 23.06
N ASN A 136 11.29 -19.45 23.43
CA ASN A 136 12.13 -20.40 22.71
C ASN A 136 11.29 -21.07 21.62
N PHE A 137 11.86 -21.24 20.45
CA PHE A 137 11.22 -21.92 19.33
C PHE A 137 12.16 -22.99 18.81
N ASP A 138 11.65 -24.21 18.74
CA ASP A 138 12.35 -25.26 18.00
C ASP A 138 12.17 -25.01 16.50
N PHE A 139 13.24 -25.21 15.75
CA PHE A 139 13.15 -25.18 14.30
C PHE A 139 12.22 -26.30 13.82
N LYS A 140 11.26 -25.94 12.98
CA LYS A 140 10.41 -26.89 12.27
C LYS A 140 10.48 -26.56 10.80
N GLU A 141 10.75 -27.56 10.00
CA GLU A 141 10.66 -27.42 8.56
C GLU A 141 9.21 -27.11 8.14
N SER A 142 9.04 -26.41 7.03
CA SER A 142 7.69 -26.13 6.49
C SER A 142 7.05 -27.45 6.06
N THR A 143 5.81 -27.68 6.50
CA THR A 143 5.02 -28.85 6.08
C THR A 143 4.90 -28.95 4.55
N GLU A 144 4.90 -27.80 3.88
CA GLU A 144 4.84 -27.70 2.42
C GLU A 144 6.13 -28.25 1.77
N ILE A 145 7.30 -27.98 2.36
CA ILE A 145 8.59 -28.55 1.93
C ILE A 145 8.61 -30.05 2.18
N GLU A 146 8.28 -30.49 3.40
CA GLU A 146 8.27 -31.91 3.77
C GLU A 146 7.36 -32.74 2.84
N THR A 147 6.18 -32.22 2.50
CA THR A 147 5.17 -32.94 1.71
C THR A 147 5.53 -33.03 0.24
N ASN A 148 6.16 -31.99 -0.33
CA ASN A 148 6.36 -31.86 -1.76
C ASN A 148 7.82 -32.03 -2.21
N GLN A 149 8.76 -32.24 -1.32
CA GLN A 149 10.20 -32.29 -1.62
C GLN A 149 10.55 -33.33 -2.70
N LYS A 150 9.79 -34.42 -2.80
CA LYS A 150 10.04 -35.47 -3.81
C LYS A 150 9.73 -34.99 -5.23
N ASP A 151 8.65 -34.23 -5.39
CA ASP A 151 8.17 -33.79 -6.70
C ASP A 151 8.70 -32.38 -7.03
N TYR A 152 9.01 -31.59 -6.00
CA TYR A 152 9.50 -30.22 -6.11
C TYR A 152 10.72 -30.04 -5.18
N PRO A 153 11.91 -30.53 -5.59
CA PRO A 153 13.11 -30.55 -4.72
C PRO A 153 13.73 -29.17 -4.52
N LEU A 154 13.36 -28.16 -5.32
CA LEU A 154 13.91 -26.81 -5.24
C LEU A 154 12.96 -25.88 -4.49
N ILE A 155 13.51 -24.98 -3.69
CA ILE A 155 12.76 -23.96 -2.99
C ILE A 155 12.83 -22.66 -3.80
N LEU A 156 11.69 -22.18 -4.27
CA LEU A 156 11.57 -20.87 -4.90
C LEU A 156 11.52 -19.79 -3.83
N THR A 157 12.46 -18.86 -3.88
CA THR A 157 12.40 -17.64 -3.06
C THR A 157 12.40 -16.40 -3.93
N THR A 158 11.72 -15.35 -3.46
CA THR A 158 11.70 -14.05 -4.15
C THR A 158 12.56 -13.05 -3.41
N SER A 159 13.25 -12.20 -4.15
CA SER A 159 14.01 -11.09 -3.60
C SER A 159 13.53 -9.75 -4.16
N ARG A 160 13.95 -8.67 -3.53
CA ARG A 160 13.64 -7.31 -3.99
C ARG A 160 14.75 -6.80 -4.90
N VAL A 161 14.36 -6.10 -5.96
CA VAL A 161 15.27 -5.28 -6.75
C VAL A 161 15.04 -3.82 -6.42
N LEU A 162 16.10 -3.04 -6.27
CA LEU A 162 16.01 -1.64 -5.85
C LEU A 162 15.36 -0.76 -6.92
N GLN A 163 15.54 -1.11 -8.19
CA GLN A 163 15.10 -0.32 -9.34
C GLN A 163 13.60 -0.39 -9.59
N HIS A 164 12.93 -1.43 -9.08
CA HIS A 164 11.50 -1.61 -9.32
C HIS A 164 10.70 -1.67 -8.01
N TYR A 165 9.51 -1.06 -8.07
CA TYR A 165 8.59 -1.02 -6.94
C TYR A 165 7.45 -2.03 -7.16
N ASN A 166 7.30 -2.96 -6.22
CA ASN A 166 6.30 -4.04 -6.26
C ASN A 166 6.32 -4.79 -7.61
N ALA A 167 5.17 -4.87 -8.28
CA ALA A 167 5.00 -5.51 -9.59
C ALA A 167 5.58 -4.68 -10.75
N ALA A 168 6.25 -3.56 -10.45
CA ALA A 168 6.90 -2.68 -11.42
C ALA A 168 5.96 -2.03 -12.46
N THR A 169 4.66 -2.01 -12.23
CA THR A 169 3.67 -1.43 -13.15
C THR A 169 3.99 0.01 -13.54
N MET A 170 4.47 0.81 -12.60
CA MET A 170 4.92 2.19 -12.85
C MET A 170 6.39 2.27 -13.24
N THR A 171 7.28 1.61 -12.50
CA THR A 171 8.73 1.78 -12.66
C THR A 171 9.28 1.18 -13.94
N ARG A 172 8.64 0.17 -14.54
CA ARG A 172 8.97 -0.32 -15.88
C ARG A 172 8.60 0.67 -17.02
N ARG A 173 7.83 1.72 -16.72
CA ARG A 173 7.51 2.82 -17.64
C ARG A 173 8.41 4.04 -17.47
N THR A 174 9.48 3.91 -16.71
CA THR A 174 10.53 4.92 -16.47
C THR A 174 11.87 4.40 -16.95
N ASN A 175 12.90 5.22 -16.87
CA ASN A 175 14.28 4.83 -17.24
C ASN A 175 14.85 3.68 -16.39
N ASN A 176 14.20 3.29 -15.32
CA ASN A 176 14.59 2.12 -14.50
C ASN A 176 14.60 0.82 -15.33
N ILE A 177 13.77 0.74 -16.38
CA ILE A 177 13.74 -0.39 -17.31
C ILE A 177 15.09 -0.59 -18.02
N ASN A 178 15.87 0.47 -18.19
CA ASN A 178 17.19 0.41 -18.82
C ASN A 178 18.26 -0.17 -17.87
N ILE A 179 17.99 -0.22 -16.57
CA ILE A 179 18.90 -0.78 -15.55
C ILE A 179 18.54 -2.25 -15.29
N VAL A 180 17.25 -2.53 -15.13
CA VAL A 180 16.72 -3.89 -14.92
C VAL A 180 15.54 -4.06 -15.88
N SER A 181 15.78 -4.74 -17.01
CA SER A 181 14.79 -4.90 -18.08
C SER A 181 13.87 -6.10 -17.89
N GLU A 182 14.32 -7.13 -17.19
CA GLU A 182 13.66 -8.44 -17.08
C GLU A 182 13.72 -9.00 -15.66
N ASP A 183 12.79 -9.89 -15.36
CA ASP A 183 12.85 -10.70 -14.15
C ASP A 183 13.75 -11.91 -14.41
N LEU A 184 14.70 -12.15 -13.51
CA LEU A 184 15.66 -13.22 -13.63
C LEU A 184 15.35 -14.34 -12.63
N LEU A 185 15.37 -15.59 -13.11
CA LEU A 185 15.43 -16.77 -12.26
C LEU A 185 16.90 -17.18 -12.09
N LEU A 186 17.42 -17.02 -10.87
CA LEU A 186 18.77 -17.42 -10.54
C LEU A 186 18.78 -18.86 -10.04
N VAL A 187 19.46 -19.73 -10.76
CA VAL A 187 19.59 -21.16 -10.44
C VAL A 187 21.05 -21.50 -10.30
N HIS A 188 21.40 -22.30 -9.28
CA HIS A 188 22.78 -22.73 -9.12
C HIS A 188 23.17 -23.68 -10.28
N PRO A 189 24.40 -23.60 -10.84
CA PRO A 189 24.79 -24.39 -12.01
C PRO A 189 24.73 -25.91 -11.84
N LYS A 190 24.60 -26.41 -10.61
CA LYS A 190 24.50 -27.85 -10.32
C LYS A 190 23.05 -28.32 -10.18
N ASP A 191 22.07 -27.41 -10.15
CA ASP A 191 20.63 -27.67 -10.07
C ASP A 191 20.02 -27.64 -11.49
#